data_c87a3560f3479b51f75801210a21c70d
#
_entry.id   c87a3560f3479b51f75801210a21c70d
#
_cell.length_a   1.000
_cell.length_b   1.000
_cell.length_c   1.000
_cell.angle_alpha   90.00
_cell.angle_beta   90.00
_cell.angle_gamma   90.00
#
_symmetry.space_group_name_H-M   'P 1'
#
loop_
_entity.id
_entity.type
_entity.pdbx_description
1 polymer ?
#
loop_
_entity_poly.entity_id
_entity_poly.type
_entity_poly.pdbx_seq_one_letter_code
_entity_poly.pdbx_strand_id
1 'polypeptide(L)'
;MRKLILLFALALLATQSACIPFGDAWVSFSGHVKDAQGKPISGARLKILFNGSSRSEYSETQTNEAGEYKLHENSCPCDYEFVVVAAKDGYKIFTKTMRGKEANELKTLDIVLERQ
;
A
#
# COMPACT_ATOMS: atom_id res chain seq x y z
N MET A 1 18.22 -30.19 33.70
CA MET A 1 18.07 -28.74 33.84
C MET A 1 18.48 -27.98 32.60
N ARG A 2 19.57 -28.30 31.96
CA ARG A 2 19.96 -27.61 30.70
C ARG A 2 18.94 -27.75 29.56
N LYS A 3 18.29 -28.91 29.46
CA LYS A 3 17.26 -29.14 28.43
C LYS A 3 16.01 -28.34 28.66
N LEU A 4 15.63 -28.04 29.88
CA LEU A 4 14.48 -27.22 30.23
C LEU A 4 14.72 -25.77 29.88
N ILE A 5 15.91 -25.25 30.07
CA ILE A 5 16.28 -23.88 29.74
C ILE A 5 16.28 -23.66 28.22
N LEU A 6 16.72 -24.64 27.45
CA LEU A 6 16.72 -24.59 25.99
C LEU A 6 15.30 -24.61 25.41
N LEU A 7 14.41 -25.41 26.00
CA LEU A 7 12.99 -25.44 25.61
C LEU A 7 12.29 -24.12 25.89
N PHE A 8 12.61 -23.47 26.99
CA PHE A 8 12.05 -22.19 27.35
C PHE A 8 12.53 -21.07 26.41
N ALA A 9 13.79 -21.11 26.02
CA ALA A 9 14.33 -20.14 25.06
C ALA A 9 13.69 -20.28 23.67
N LEU A 10 13.41 -21.51 23.24
CA LEU A 10 12.74 -21.77 21.97
C LEU A 10 11.29 -21.28 21.97
N ALA A 11 10.58 -21.44 23.09
CA ALA A 11 9.22 -20.94 23.24
C ALA A 11 9.14 -19.41 23.17
N LEU A 12 10.12 -18.74 23.74
CA LEU A 12 10.23 -17.28 23.69
C LEU A 12 10.48 -16.76 22.27
N LEU A 13 11.32 -17.46 21.49
CA LEU A 13 11.59 -17.11 20.10
C LEU A 13 10.37 -17.28 19.20
N ALA A 14 9.53 -18.28 19.46
CA ALA A 14 8.31 -18.52 18.70
C ALA A 14 7.27 -17.41 18.89
N THR A 15 7.22 -16.78 20.07
CA THR A 15 6.27 -15.70 20.35
C THR A 15 6.66 -14.37 19.73
N GLN A 16 7.91 -14.19 19.32
CA GLN A 16 8.38 -12.95 18.71
C GLN A 16 7.99 -12.83 17.22
N SER A 17 7.57 -13.91 16.60
CA SER A 17 7.13 -13.87 15.21
C SER A 17 5.66 -13.52 15.05
N ALA A 18 4.92 -13.35 16.12
CA ALA A 18 3.52 -12.95 16.07
C ALA A 18 3.41 -11.49 15.64
N CYS A 19 2.52 -11.22 14.70
CA CYS A 19 2.22 -9.86 14.28
C CYS A 19 1.51 -9.12 15.42
N ILE A 20 2.12 -8.06 15.90
CA ILE A 20 1.56 -7.24 16.97
C ILE A 20 0.76 -6.10 16.34
N PRO A 21 -0.57 -6.02 16.57
CA PRO A 21 -1.40 -4.96 15.95
C PRO A 21 -1.27 -3.62 16.68
N PHE A 22 -0.17 -3.38 17.36
CA PHE A 22 0.11 -2.11 18.02
C PHE A 22 1.06 -1.31 17.17
N GLY A 23 0.73 -0.05 17.01
CA GLY A 23 1.68 0.88 16.48
C GLY A 23 1.21 1.64 15.29
N ASP A 24 1.95 2.68 15.04
CA ASP A 24 1.72 3.65 13.99
C ASP A 24 2.42 3.23 12.72
N ALA A 25 2.23 1.97 12.31
CA ALA A 25 2.75 1.51 11.02
C ALA A 25 1.89 2.12 9.91
N TRP A 26 2.55 2.77 8.98
CA TRP A 26 1.89 3.40 7.84
C TRP A 26 2.36 2.75 6.56
N VAL A 27 1.42 2.42 5.70
CA VAL A 27 1.72 2.15 4.30
C VAL A 27 1.76 3.49 3.60
N SER A 28 2.92 3.88 3.12
CA SER A 28 3.12 5.16 2.44
C SER A 28 3.90 4.95 1.16
N PHE A 29 3.33 5.40 0.05
CA PHE A 29 4.02 5.39 -1.23
C PHE A 29 3.56 6.56 -2.08
N SER A 30 4.39 6.92 -3.03
CA SER A 30 4.14 8.03 -3.94
C SER A 30 4.53 7.64 -5.35
N GLY A 31 4.22 8.48 -6.31
CA GLY A 31 4.61 8.24 -7.68
C GLY A 31 3.95 9.19 -8.64
N HIS A 32 3.93 8.79 -9.90
CA HIS A 32 3.35 9.57 -10.98
C HIS A 32 2.30 8.74 -11.71
N VAL A 33 1.25 9.40 -12.18
CA VAL A 33 0.26 8.81 -13.09
C VAL A 33 0.44 9.45 -14.45
N LYS A 34 0.68 8.64 -15.46
CA LYS A 34 0.96 9.06 -16.83
C LYS A 34 0.08 8.30 -17.80
N ASP A 35 -0.09 8.85 -19.01
CA ASP A 35 -0.71 8.12 -20.11
C ASP A 35 0.30 7.22 -20.85
N ALA A 36 -0.14 6.51 -21.87
CA ALA A 36 0.71 5.60 -22.64
C ALA A 36 1.83 6.33 -23.39
N GLN A 37 1.71 7.62 -23.62
CA GLN A 37 2.73 8.46 -24.26
C GLN A 37 3.68 9.12 -23.25
N GLY A 38 3.52 8.83 -21.97
CA GLY A 38 4.37 9.37 -20.93
C GLY A 38 3.97 10.76 -20.44
N LYS A 39 2.80 11.26 -20.86
CA LYS A 39 2.31 12.57 -20.38
C LYS A 39 1.67 12.44 -19.02
N PRO A 40 1.94 13.38 -18.09
CA PRO A 40 1.32 13.33 -16.78
C PRO A 40 -0.20 13.53 -16.86
N ILE A 41 -0.92 12.84 -16.00
CA ILE A 41 -2.37 12.95 -15.89
C ILE A 41 -2.71 13.67 -14.60
N SER A 42 -3.29 14.86 -14.72
CA SER A 42 -3.76 15.66 -13.61
C SER A 42 -5.18 15.23 -13.20
N GLY A 43 -5.48 15.28 -11.91
CA GLY A 43 -6.82 14.98 -11.40
C GLY A 43 -7.22 13.52 -11.44
N ALA A 44 -6.27 12.61 -11.61
CA ALA A 44 -6.53 11.19 -11.46
C ALA A 44 -6.79 10.88 -9.99
N ARG A 45 -7.82 10.11 -9.72
CA ARG A 45 -8.20 9.73 -8.36
C ARG A 45 -7.58 8.40 -8.01
N LEU A 46 -6.92 8.37 -6.86
CA LEU A 46 -6.28 7.16 -6.36
C LEU A 46 -6.83 6.85 -4.97
N LYS A 47 -6.99 5.56 -4.69
CA LYS A 47 -7.42 5.12 -3.38
C LYS A 47 -6.88 3.74 -3.06
N ILE A 48 -6.81 3.45 -1.78
CA ILE A 48 -6.45 2.15 -1.25
C ILE A 48 -7.70 1.51 -0.69
N LEU A 49 -7.99 0.29 -1.11
CA LEU A 49 -9.14 -0.47 -0.64
C LEU A 49 -8.67 -1.68 0.15
N PHE A 50 -9.22 -1.84 1.35
CA PHE A 50 -9.04 -3.02 2.18
C PHE A 50 -10.37 -3.77 2.19
N ASN A 51 -10.37 -5.01 1.72
CA ASN A 51 -11.60 -5.82 1.62
C ASN A 51 -12.72 -5.09 0.85
N GLY A 52 -12.33 -4.34 -0.19
CA GLY A 52 -13.28 -3.64 -1.05
C GLY A 52 -13.76 -2.28 -0.57
N SER A 53 -13.25 -1.78 0.55
CA SER A 53 -13.64 -0.47 1.07
C SER A 53 -12.45 0.36 1.55
N SER A 54 -12.60 1.69 1.49
CA SER A 54 -11.62 2.62 2.07
C SER A 54 -11.76 2.66 3.58
N ARG A 55 -10.66 2.70 4.30
CA ARG A 55 -10.66 2.79 5.77
C ARG A 55 -10.71 4.21 6.28
N SER A 56 -10.17 5.17 5.52
CA SER A 56 -10.08 6.56 5.97
C SER A 56 -9.98 7.50 4.78
N GLU A 57 -10.12 8.79 5.06
CA GLU A 57 -9.94 9.87 4.07
C GLU A 57 -8.52 9.91 3.52
N TYR A 58 -7.54 9.48 4.31
CA TYR A 58 -6.13 9.51 3.91
C TYR A 58 -5.78 8.45 2.90
N SER A 59 -6.64 7.47 2.70
CA SER A 59 -6.43 6.44 1.69
C SER A 59 -6.88 6.86 0.30
N GLU A 60 -7.29 8.11 0.13
CA GLU A 60 -7.70 8.68 -1.15
C GLU A 60 -6.92 9.95 -1.45
N THR A 61 -6.58 10.16 -2.72
CA THR A 61 -5.90 11.37 -3.17
C THR A 61 -6.16 11.62 -4.65
N GLN A 62 -5.69 12.74 -5.15
CA GLN A 62 -5.71 13.09 -6.57
C GLN A 62 -4.32 13.52 -7.00
N THR A 63 -4.00 13.29 -8.27
CA THR A 63 -2.75 13.77 -8.84
C THR A 63 -2.80 15.28 -9.08
N ASN A 64 -1.65 15.92 -8.93
CA ASN A 64 -1.46 17.33 -9.28
C ASN A 64 -1.21 17.49 -10.79
N GLU A 65 -0.89 18.70 -11.23
CA GLU A 65 -0.62 19.01 -12.64
C GLU A 65 0.56 18.23 -13.23
N ALA A 66 1.51 17.85 -12.42
CA ALA A 66 2.65 17.04 -12.83
C ALA A 66 2.35 15.52 -12.78
N GLY A 67 1.11 15.14 -12.47
CA GLY A 67 0.73 13.74 -12.32
C GLY A 67 1.23 13.09 -11.05
N GLU A 68 1.71 13.86 -10.11
CA GLU A 68 2.27 13.34 -8.85
C GLU A 68 1.17 13.08 -7.84
N TYR A 69 1.35 12.00 -7.05
CA TYR A 69 0.45 11.66 -5.97
C TYR A 69 1.21 11.11 -4.78
N LYS A 70 0.58 11.14 -3.64
CA LYS A 70 1.07 10.51 -2.42
C LYS A 70 -0.11 9.88 -1.68
N LEU A 71 0.03 8.63 -1.33
CA LEU A 71 -0.96 7.87 -0.56
C LEU A 71 -0.33 7.37 0.73
N HIS A 72 -1.10 7.40 1.80
CA HIS A 72 -0.71 6.72 3.02
C HIS A 72 -1.94 6.23 3.77
N GLU A 73 -1.77 5.14 4.48
CA GLU A 73 -2.83 4.55 5.30
C GLU A 73 -2.20 3.91 6.53
N ASN A 74 -2.88 4.07 7.64
CA ASN A 74 -2.47 3.40 8.87
C ASN A 74 -2.68 1.90 8.70
N SER A 75 -1.65 1.13 8.99
CA SER A 75 -1.69 -0.30 8.80
C SER A 75 -0.99 -1.04 9.93
N CYS A 76 -1.35 -2.29 10.08
CA CYS A 76 -0.59 -3.21 10.91
C CYS A 76 0.76 -3.50 10.22
N PRO A 77 1.87 -3.69 10.95
CA PRO A 77 3.12 -4.16 10.35
C PRO A 77 3.03 -5.58 9.79
N CYS A 78 1.85 -6.17 9.83
CA CYS A 78 1.56 -7.48 9.26
C CYS A 78 1.46 -7.41 7.74
N ASP A 79 1.78 -8.52 7.09
CA ASP A 79 1.65 -8.64 5.65
C ASP A 79 0.19 -8.98 5.30
N TYR A 80 -0.57 -7.98 4.86
CA TYR A 80 -1.97 -8.15 4.43
C TYR A 80 -2.19 -7.50 3.06
N GLU A 81 -3.23 -7.93 2.39
CA GLU A 81 -3.54 -7.48 1.04
C GLU A 81 -4.41 -6.23 1.03
N PHE A 82 -4.12 -5.39 0.06
CA PHE A 82 -4.97 -4.26 -0.29
C PHE A 82 -4.90 -4.02 -1.80
N VAL A 83 -5.84 -3.23 -2.31
CA VAL A 83 -5.89 -2.90 -3.74
C VAL A 83 -5.70 -1.40 -3.91
N VAL A 84 -4.77 -1.03 -4.79
CA VAL A 84 -4.61 0.35 -5.23
C VAL A 84 -5.45 0.53 -6.48
N VAL A 85 -6.31 1.54 -6.49
CA VAL A 85 -7.18 1.87 -7.61
C VAL A 85 -6.84 3.26 -8.10
N ALA A 86 -6.64 3.42 -9.40
CA ALA A 86 -6.47 4.72 -10.03
C ALA A 86 -7.51 4.88 -11.13
N ALA A 87 -8.20 6.03 -11.15
CA ALA A 87 -9.29 6.28 -12.07
C ALA A 87 -9.26 7.72 -12.59
N LYS A 88 -9.56 7.87 -13.87
CA LYS A 88 -9.74 9.17 -14.52
C LYS A 88 -10.73 9.00 -15.65
N ASP A 89 -11.64 9.94 -15.81
CA ASP A 89 -12.62 9.90 -16.89
C ASP A 89 -11.94 9.81 -18.26
N GLY A 90 -12.40 8.89 -19.11
CA GLY A 90 -11.80 8.63 -20.41
C GLY A 90 -10.68 7.60 -20.42
N TYR A 91 -10.34 7.07 -19.25
CA TYR A 91 -9.30 6.05 -19.10
C TYR A 91 -9.86 4.79 -18.46
N LYS A 92 -9.24 3.67 -18.76
CA LYS A 92 -9.56 2.40 -18.09
C LYS A 92 -9.10 2.46 -16.65
N ILE A 93 -9.88 1.89 -15.75
CA ILE A 93 -9.53 1.84 -14.33
C ILE A 93 -8.31 0.93 -14.16
N PHE A 94 -7.32 1.44 -13.44
CA PHE A 94 -6.14 0.67 -13.05
C PHE A 94 -6.35 0.10 -11.66
N THR A 95 -6.00 -1.18 -11.48
CA THR A 95 -6.01 -1.82 -10.18
C THR A 95 -4.73 -2.61 -9.99
N LYS A 96 -4.21 -2.59 -8.77
CA LYS A 96 -3.06 -3.41 -8.41
C LYS A 96 -3.24 -3.92 -6.99
N THR A 97 -3.18 -5.23 -6.83
CA THR A 97 -3.18 -5.86 -5.52
C THR A 97 -1.77 -5.85 -4.96
N MET A 98 -1.63 -5.36 -3.74
CA MET A 98 -0.35 -5.26 -3.06
C MET A 98 -0.47 -5.80 -1.65
N ARG A 99 0.69 -6.08 -1.04
CA ARG A 99 0.79 -6.46 0.37
C ARG A 99 1.49 -5.33 1.14
N GLY A 100 1.15 -5.20 2.41
CA GLY A 100 1.72 -4.15 3.26
C GLY A 100 3.24 -4.15 3.26
N LYS A 101 3.86 -5.32 3.32
CA LYS A 101 5.30 -5.46 3.27
C LYS A 101 5.89 -4.97 1.94
N GLU A 102 5.26 -5.33 0.82
CA GLU A 102 5.66 -4.92 -0.52
C GLU A 102 5.59 -3.41 -0.67
N ALA A 103 4.51 -2.79 -0.20
CA ALA A 103 4.33 -1.35 -0.28
C ALA A 103 5.39 -0.59 0.52
N ASN A 104 5.74 -1.08 1.70
CA ASN A 104 6.77 -0.47 2.53
C ASN A 104 8.16 -0.55 1.89
N GLU A 105 8.45 -1.62 1.16
CA GLU A 105 9.72 -1.78 0.44
C GLU A 105 9.74 -0.96 -0.83
N LEU A 106 8.63 -0.89 -1.55
CA LEU A 106 8.54 -0.23 -2.85
C LEU A 106 8.68 1.29 -2.76
N LYS A 107 7.98 1.92 -1.83
CA LYS A 107 7.95 3.38 -1.59
C LYS A 107 7.49 4.23 -2.78
N THR A 108 7.70 3.78 -4.00
CA THR A 108 7.31 4.48 -5.23
C THR A 108 6.54 3.54 -6.14
N LEU A 109 5.39 3.99 -6.62
CA LEU A 109 4.58 3.26 -7.58
C LEU A 109 4.14 4.22 -8.68
N ASP A 110 4.71 4.03 -9.88
CA ASP A 110 4.31 4.78 -11.06
C ASP A 110 3.24 4.01 -11.82
N ILE A 111 2.21 4.73 -12.26
CA ILE A 111 1.02 4.15 -12.86
C ILE A 111 0.84 4.70 -14.27
N VAL A 112 0.53 3.82 -15.21
CA VAL A 112 0.15 4.20 -16.57
C VAL A 112 -1.33 3.89 -16.75
N LEU A 113 -2.12 4.92 -17.13
CA LEU A 113 -3.52 4.76 -17.45
C LEU A 113 -3.69 4.67 -18.97
N GLU A 114 -4.45 3.68 -19.40
CA GLU A 114 -4.77 3.48 -20.81
C GLU A 114 -6.11 4.12 -21.14
N ARG A 115 -6.22 4.74 -22.31
CA ARG A 115 -7.50 5.30 -22.78
C ARG A 115 -8.50 4.20 -23.08
N GLN A 116 -9.74 4.50 -22.81
CA GLN A 116 -10.86 3.63 -23.19
C GLN A 116 -11.02 3.54 -24.71
#